data_5b5e449adad96745b40514e392217cfc
#
_entry.id   5b5e449adad96745b40514e392217cfc
#
_cell.length_a   1.000
_cell.length_b   1.000
_cell.length_c   1.000
_cell.angle_alpha   90.00
_cell.angle_beta   90.00
_cell.angle_gamma   90.00
#
_symmetry.space_group_name_H-M   'P 1'
#
loop_
_entity.id
_entity.type
_entity.pdbx_description
1 polymer ?
#
loop_
_entity_poly.entity_id
_entity_poly.type
_entity_poly.pdbx_seq_one_letter_code
_entity_poly.pdbx_strand_id
1 'polypeptide(L)'
;MKLLNCQSNTETFIGLLLEDKTINLTKGIQTFSVINENSIRSPRQIEDLLGIENLPLYLERVIIFLKHHGLVNTLTVDSFKILPPMIKPSKIIALGRNYLEHARETGYSAPREPIFFSKAVSSIIGNEDCIIYPSWLTRVDPEVELGVIIGKRAKNIPEERAMDYVLGYTIVNDVTARDMQTEDLSIANPWFRSKSFDTFCPLGPYLVLKEYIKDPHNLDIELRVNGVIRQKDNTKNLIFRIPKIIAFITRHMTLEPGDIIATGTPSGIAPVRPGDVVEAEIEGIGVLRNTVIEN
;
A
#
# COMPACT_ATOMS: atom_id res chain seq x y z
N MET A 1 -8.39 6.43 -10.71
CA MET A 1 -9.50 6.12 -9.77
C MET A 1 -8.87 5.77 -8.44
N LYS A 2 -9.24 6.46 -7.36
CA LYS A 2 -8.72 6.25 -5.99
C LYS A 2 -9.83 5.69 -5.14
N LEU A 3 -9.63 4.47 -4.63
CA LEU A 3 -10.56 3.77 -3.74
C LEU A 3 -10.06 3.85 -2.30
N LEU A 4 -10.99 3.92 -1.36
CA LEU A 4 -10.75 3.98 0.08
C LEU A 4 -11.60 2.93 0.79
N ASN A 5 -11.05 2.31 1.83
CA ASN A 5 -11.86 1.70 2.87
C ASN A 5 -12.18 2.77 3.90
N CYS A 6 -13.43 3.00 4.17
CA CYS A 6 -13.91 4.05 5.06
C CYS A 6 -14.69 3.46 6.23
N GLN A 7 -14.56 4.07 7.41
CA GLN A 7 -15.34 3.76 8.60
C GLN A 7 -16.05 5.02 9.08
N SER A 8 -17.37 4.98 9.11
CA SER A 8 -18.20 5.96 9.83
C SER A 8 -18.58 5.42 11.22
N ASN A 9 -19.31 6.20 12.00
CA ASN A 9 -19.78 5.77 13.32
C ASN A 9 -20.72 4.53 13.26
N THR A 10 -21.33 4.26 12.13
CA THR A 10 -22.39 3.25 11.98
C THR A 10 -22.03 2.10 11.04
N GLU A 11 -21.14 2.32 10.08
CA GLU A 11 -20.85 1.34 9.04
C GLU A 11 -19.45 1.49 8.43
N THR A 12 -18.94 0.39 7.87
CA THR A 12 -17.80 0.44 6.94
C THR A 12 -18.33 0.47 5.51
N PHE A 13 -17.67 1.22 4.63
CA PHE A 13 -18.03 1.35 3.24
C PHE A 13 -16.81 1.63 2.36
N ILE A 14 -16.95 1.36 1.07
CA ILE A 14 -15.94 1.76 0.08
C ILE A 14 -16.21 3.19 -0.32
N GLY A 15 -15.21 4.06 -0.16
CA GLY A 15 -15.17 5.40 -0.70
C GLY A 15 -14.55 5.42 -2.10
N LEU A 16 -15.01 6.32 -2.94
CA LEU A 16 -14.37 6.69 -4.19
C LEU A 16 -14.08 8.19 -4.17
N LEU A 17 -12.80 8.55 -4.35
CA LEU A 17 -12.42 9.96 -4.50
C LEU A 17 -12.72 10.40 -5.93
N LEU A 18 -13.69 11.32 -6.08
CA LEU A 18 -14.02 12.01 -7.32
C LEU A 18 -13.73 13.50 -7.15
N GLU A 19 -12.77 14.00 -7.93
CA GLU A 19 -12.24 15.36 -7.73
C GLU A 19 -11.78 15.50 -6.27
N ASP A 20 -12.40 16.39 -5.49
CA ASP A 20 -12.06 16.59 -4.07
C ASP A 20 -13.15 16.03 -3.11
N LYS A 21 -14.08 15.22 -3.62
CA LYS A 21 -15.18 14.67 -2.81
C LYS A 21 -15.08 13.16 -2.71
N THR A 22 -15.31 12.64 -1.52
CA THR A 22 -15.47 11.19 -1.32
C THR A 22 -16.93 10.82 -1.44
N ILE A 23 -17.26 9.91 -2.34
CA ILE A 23 -18.61 9.34 -2.46
C ILE A 23 -18.67 7.95 -1.86
N ASN A 24 -19.79 7.61 -1.23
CA ASN A 24 -20.08 6.26 -0.74
C ASN A 24 -20.35 5.32 -1.94
N LEU A 25 -19.27 4.68 -2.42
CA LEU A 25 -19.34 3.78 -3.56
C LEU A 25 -20.15 2.52 -3.24
N THR A 26 -20.14 2.04 -1.99
CA THR A 26 -20.97 0.91 -1.53
C THR A 26 -22.45 1.18 -1.87
N LYS A 27 -23.00 2.33 -1.45
CA LYS A 27 -24.38 2.73 -1.77
C LYS A 27 -24.57 2.95 -3.27
N GLY A 28 -23.56 3.51 -3.94
CA GLY A 28 -23.57 3.66 -5.39
C GLY A 28 -23.72 2.33 -6.14
N ILE A 29 -22.93 1.32 -5.75
CA ILE A 29 -22.99 -0.03 -6.32
C ILE A 29 -24.33 -0.68 -6.00
N GLN A 30 -24.85 -0.53 -4.78
CA GLN A 30 -26.19 -1.04 -4.40
C GLN A 30 -27.28 -0.48 -5.31
N THR A 31 -27.33 0.85 -5.47
CA THR A 31 -28.32 1.52 -6.30
C THR A 31 -28.22 1.08 -7.76
N PHE A 32 -26.99 1.02 -8.29
CA PHE A 32 -26.72 0.53 -9.64
C PHE A 32 -27.21 -0.91 -9.83
N SER A 33 -26.93 -1.81 -8.86
CA SER A 33 -27.28 -3.22 -8.94
C SER A 33 -28.78 -3.47 -8.89
N VAL A 34 -29.53 -2.72 -8.06
CA VAL A 34 -30.98 -2.83 -7.95
C VAL A 34 -31.65 -2.44 -9.28
N ILE A 35 -31.19 -1.36 -9.90
CA ILE A 35 -31.80 -0.85 -11.14
C ILE A 35 -31.44 -1.74 -12.37
N ASN A 36 -30.26 -2.35 -12.37
CA ASN A 36 -29.79 -3.19 -13.50
C ASN A 36 -29.97 -4.69 -13.23
N GLU A 37 -30.74 -5.09 -12.20
CA GLU A 37 -31.04 -6.49 -11.84
C GLU A 37 -29.78 -7.37 -11.66
N ASN A 38 -28.66 -6.75 -11.26
CA ASN A 38 -27.40 -7.44 -11.00
C ASN A 38 -27.34 -7.92 -9.55
N SER A 39 -26.95 -9.18 -9.31
CA SER A 39 -26.91 -9.82 -7.99
C SER A 39 -25.64 -9.52 -7.19
N ILE A 40 -24.95 -8.42 -7.43
CA ILE A 40 -23.75 -8.08 -6.67
C ILE A 40 -24.15 -7.74 -5.23
N ARG A 41 -23.62 -8.51 -4.26
CA ARG A 41 -23.77 -8.19 -2.84
C ARG A 41 -23.16 -6.82 -2.59
N SER A 42 -23.72 -6.10 -1.63
CA SER A 42 -23.24 -4.79 -1.18
C SER A 42 -21.79 -4.91 -0.65
N PRO A 43 -20.78 -4.49 -1.42
CA PRO A 43 -19.39 -4.57 -0.95
C PRO A 43 -19.19 -3.55 0.18
N ARG A 44 -18.47 -3.92 1.24
CA ARG A 44 -18.18 -3.04 2.39
C ARG A 44 -16.73 -2.61 2.47
N GLN A 45 -15.86 -3.35 1.81
CA GLN A 45 -14.42 -3.11 1.76
C GLN A 45 -13.87 -3.45 0.37
N ILE A 46 -12.71 -2.92 0.05
CA ILE A 46 -12.11 -3.07 -1.30
C ILE A 46 -11.88 -4.55 -1.62
N GLU A 47 -11.56 -5.37 -0.62
CA GLU A 47 -11.41 -6.82 -0.78
C GLU A 47 -12.67 -7.50 -1.34
N ASP A 48 -13.87 -6.97 -1.08
CA ASP A 48 -15.14 -7.49 -1.62
C ASP A 48 -15.27 -7.25 -3.13
N LEU A 49 -14.46 -6.38 -3.71
CA LEU A 49 -14.39 -6.12 -5.15
C LEU A 49 -13.41 -7.04 -5.87
N LEU A 50 -12.56 -7.75 -5.12
CA LEU A 50 -11.60 -8.69 -5.70
C LEU A 50 -12.37 -9.85 -6.35
N GLY A 51 -12.06 -10.16 -7.59
CA GLY A 51 -12.77 -11.19 -8.35
C GLY A 51 -13.86 -10.65 -9.27
N ILE A 52 -14.22 -9.36 -9.21
CA ILE A 52 -15.05 -8.74 -10.24
C ILE A 52 -14.25 -8.68 -11.54
N GLU A 53 -14.76 -9.36 -12.56
CA GLU A 53 -14.15 -9.34 -13.89
C GLU A 53 -14.15 -7.92 -14.44
N ASN A 54 -12.97 -7.46 -14.89
CA ASN A 54 -12.77 -6.10 -15.40
C ASN A 54 -13.31 -5.00 -14.45
N LEU A 55 -12.87 -5.06 -13.20
CA LEU A 55 -13.25 -4.12 -12.14
C LEU A 55 -13.22 -2.64 -12.58
N PRO A 56 -12.17 -2.13 -13.30
CA PRO A 56 -12.17 -0.73 -13.74
C PRO A 56 -13.38 -0.38 -14.60
N LEU A 57 -13.71 -1.18 -15.60
CA LEU A 57 -14.87 -0.96 -16.48
C LEU A 57 -16.19 -1.05 -15.71
N TYR A 58 -16.29 -1.99 -14.76
CA TYR A 58 -17.47 -2.08 -13.89
C TYR A 58 -17.68 -0.80 -13.09
N LEU A 59 -16.61 -0.30 -12.43
CA LEU A 59 -16.69 0.93 -11.63
C LEU A 59 -16.97 2.17 -12.51
N GLU A 60 -16.41 2.25 -13.70
CA GLU A 60 -16.73 3.32 -14.65
C GLU A 60 -18.22 3.35 -15.01
N ARG A 61 -18.83 2.19 -15.25
CA ARG A 61 -20.28 2.10 -15.49
C ARG A 61 -21.10 2.58 -14.29
N VAL A 62 -20.70 2.19 -13.09
CA VAL A 62 -21.32 2.69 -11.85
C VAL A 62 -21.23 4.22 -11.76
N ILE A 63 -20.05 4.79 -12.02
CA ILE A 63 -19.83 6.23 -11.94
C ILE A 63 -20.65 6.97 -12.99
N ILE A 64 -20.68 6.49 -14.24
CA ILE A 64 -21.49 7.07 -15.33
C ILE A 64 -22.96 7.07 -14.93
N PHE A 65 -23.46 5.96 -14.40
CA PHE A 65 -24.83 5.83 -13.90
C PHE A 65 -25.12 6.86 -12.79
N LEU A 66 -24.25 6.97 -11.79
CA LEU A 66 -24.43 7.93 -10.69
C LEU A 66 -24.44 9.38 -11.17
N LYS A 67 -23.58 9.73 -12.11
CA LYS A 67 -23.55 11.06 -12.73
C LYS A 67 -24.81 11.33 -13.53
N HIS A 68 -25.25 10.39 -14.36
CA HIS A 68 -26.45 10.52 -15.18
C HIS A 68 -27.72 10.74 -14.34
N HIS A 69 -27.84 10.08 -13.22
CA HIS A 69 -29.00 10.20 -12.32
C HIS A 69 -28.84 11.29 -11.22
N GLY A 70 -27.78 12.11 -11.27
CA GLY A 70 -27.57 13.21 -10.31
C GLY A 70 -27.30 12.75 -8.88
N LEU A 71 -26.88 11.49 -8.67
CA LEU A 71 -26.73 10.87 -7.35
C LEU A 71 -25.38 11.17 -6.66
N VAL A 72 -24.40 11.74 -7.37
CA VAL A 72 -23.05 12.00 -6.82
C VAL A 72 -23.11 12.84 -5.55
N ASN A 73 -23.83 13.96 -5.56
CA ASN A 73 -23.92 14.83 -4.39
C ASN A 73 -24.66 14.18 -3.21
N THR A 74 -25.67 13.35 -3.47
CA THR A 74 -26.45 12.64 -2.45
C THR A 74 -25.58 11.56 -1.74
N LEU A 75 -24.60 11.00 -2.44
CA LEU A 75 -23.70 9.97 -1.94
C LEU A 75 -22.38 10.54 -1.39
N THR A 76 -22.18 11.86 -1.40
CA THR A 76 -21.00 12.50 -0.80
C THR A 76 -20.99 12.30 0.72
N VAL A 77 -19.83 11.98 1.25
CA VAL A 77 -19.59 11.75 2.70
C VAL A 77 -18.42 12.61 3.15
N ASP A 78 -18.65 13.41 4.21
CA ASP A 78 -17.66 14.40 4.70
C ASP A 78 -16.92 13.96 5.97
N SER A 79 -17.44 12.93 6.69
CA SER A 79 -16.85 12.49 7.96
C SER A 79 -16.72 10.97 8.02
N PHE A 80 -15.48 10.50 7.99
CA PHE A 80 -15.13 9.08 8.09
C PHE A 80 -13.63 8.94 8.44
N LYS A 81 -13.27 7.80 9.00
CA LYS A 81 -11.88 7.37 9.14
C LYS A 81 -11.48 6.59 7.90
N ILE A 82 -10.28 6.84 7.38
CA ILE A 82 -9.68 6.05 6.31
C ILE A 82 -9.00 4.83 6.93
N LEU A 83 -9.43 3.64 6.51
CA LEU A 83 -8.82 2.37 6.88
C LEU A 83 -7.76 1.95 5.84
N PRO A 84 -6.88 0.99 6.15
CA PRO A 84 -5.96 0.44 5.16
C PRO A 84 -6.71 -0.05 3.91
N PRO A 85 -6.17 0.15 2.69
CA PRO A 85 -6.81 -0.31 1.46
C PRO A 85 -6.94 -1.83 1.37
N MET A 86 -6.02 -2.57 2.02
CA MET A 86 -6.12 -4.02 2.28
C MET A 86 -6.04 -4.24 3.78
N ILE A 87 -7.09 -4.83 4.36
CA ILE A 87 -7.20 -5.01 5.82
C ILE A 87 -6.61 -6.36 6.25
N LYS A 88 -6.84 -7.39 5.45
CA LYS A 88 -6.39 -8.76 5.74
C LYS A 88 -5.83 -9.45 4.51
N PRO A 89 -4.71 -8.97 3.95
CA PRO A 89 -4.01 -9.70 2.88
C PRO A 89 -3.58 -11.09 3.40
N SER A 90 -3.43 -12.06 2.51
CA SER A 90 -2.89 -13.35 2.93
C SER A 90 -1.41 -13.24 3.34
N LYS A 91 -0.69 -12.31 2.73
CA LYS A 91 0.71 -12.00 3.05
C LYS A 91 1.12 -10.60 2.56
N ILE A 92 2.18 -10.11 3.20
CA ILE A 92 2.92 -8.91 2.79
C ILE A 92 4.35 -9.37 2.48
N ILE A 93 4.79 -9.15 1.26
CA ILE A 93 6.16 -9.45 0.81
C ILE A 93 6.86 -8.12 0.58
N ALA A 94 7.97 -7.89 1.24
CA ALA A 94 8.77 -6.68 1.09
C ALA A 94 10.14 -6.98 0.47
N LEU A 95 10.67 -6.04 -0.32
CA LEU A 95 11.95 -6.15 -1.01
C LEU A 95 13.05 -5.44 -0.23
N GLY A 96 14.12 -6.17 0.07
CA GLY A 96 15.34 -5.58 0.65
C GLY A 96 16.28 -5.04 -0.41
N ARG A 97 16.85 -3.83 -0.18
CA ARG A 97 17.95 -3.27 -0.99
C ARG A 97 17.63 -3.10 -2.48
N ASN A 98 16.40 -2.71 -2.81
CA ASN A 98 15.96 -2.57 -4.19
C ASN A 98 16.22 -1.17 -4.80
N TYR A 99 16.91 -0.28 -4.06
CA TYR A 99 17.49 0.97 -4.57
C TYR A 99 19.00 0.96 -4.34
N LEU A 100 19.76 1.33 -5.38
CA LEU A 100 21.22 1.23 -5.34
C LEU A 100 21.84 2.07 -4.22
N GLU A 101 21.38 3.32 -4.08
CA GLU A 101 21.92 4.23 -3.07
C GLU A 101 21.55 3.77 -1.65
N HIS A 102 20.34 3.20 -1.45
CA HIS A 102 19.99 2.59 -0.17
C HIS A 102 20.84 1.34 0.15
N ALA A 103 21.15 0.50 -0.84
CA ALA A 103 22.06 -0.62 -0.65
C ALA A 103 23.45 -0.13 -0.19
N ARG A 104 23.98 0.93 -0.82
CA ARG A 104 25.27 1.55 -0.45
C ARG A 104 25.23 2.19 0.94
N GLU A 105 24.19 2.93 1.28
CA GLU A 105 23.95 3.55 2.58
C GLU A 105 24.03 2.51 3.71
N THR A 106 23.51 1.30 3.47
CA THR A 106 23.53 0.19 4.42
C THR A 106 24.77 -0.71 4.34
N GLY A 107 25.79 -0.30 3.54
CA GLY A 107 27.10 -0.97 3.45
C GLY A 107 27.10 -2.18 2.49
N TYR A 108 26.14 -2.29 1.58
CA TYR A 108 26.02 -3.41 0.65
C TYR A 108 26.12 -2.97 -0.81
N SER A 109 26.47 -3.90 -1.67
CA SER A 109 26.35 -3.77 -3.12
C SER A 109 24.93 -4.12 -3.60
N ALA A 110 24.62 -3.77 -4.84
CA ALA A 110 23.37 -4.19 -5.50
C ALA A 110 23.24 -5.73 -5.48
N PRO A 111 22.10 -6.28 -5.05
CA PRO A 111 21.89 -7.72 -5.05
C PRO A 111 21.81 -8.26 -6.49
N ARG A 112 22.22 -9.53 -6.69
CA ARG A 112 22.15 -10.19 -8.01
C ARG A 112 20.73 -10.62 -8.39
N GLU A 113 19.87 -10.84 -7.36
CA GLU A 113 18.47 -11.25 -7.51
C GLU A 113 17.64 -10.60 -6.40
N PRO A 114 16.30 -10.50 -6.55
CA PRO A 114 15.45 -9.90 -5.54
C PRO A 114 15.60 -10.58 -4.17
N ILE A 115 15.92 -9.80 -3.15
CA ILE A 115 15.90 -10.25 -1.75
C ILE A 115 14.53 -9.89 -1.21
N PHE A 116 13.75 -10.87 -0.76
CA PHE A 116 12.44 -10.59 -0.19
C PHE A 116 12.28 -11.20 1.21
N PHE A 117 11.47 -10.56 2.01
CA PHE A 117 11.08 -10.98 3.34
C PHE A 117 9.59 -10.72 3.56
N SER A 118 9.03 -11.22 4.65
CA SER A 118 7.62 -10.99 4.98
C SER A 118 7.51 -10.01 6.15
N LYS A 119 6.39 -9.27 6.18
CA LYS A 119 5.90 -8.55 7.35
C LYS A 119 4.66 -9.26 7.89
N ALA A 120 4.47 -9.24 9.21
CA ALA A 120 3.24 -9.76 9.82
C ALA A 120 2.03 -8.93 9.38
N VAL A 121 0.91 -9.60 9.07
CA VAL A 121 -0.34 -8.90 8.70
C VAL A 121 -0.86 -8.06 9.87
N SER A 122 -0.59 -8.46 11.13
CA SER A 122 -0.94 -7.69 12.33
C SER A 122 -0.21 -6.36 12.44
N SER A 123 0.86 -6.14 11.68
CA SER A 123 1.59 -4.87 11.67
C SER A 123 0.88 -3.75 10.88
N ILE A 124 -0.18 -4.08 10.11
CA ILE A 124 -0.89 -3.10 9.28
C ILE A 124 -1.63 -2.08 10.13
N ILE A 125 -1.45 -0.81 9.78
CA ILE A 125 -2.26 0.33 10.24
C ILE A 125 -2.61 1.24 9.06
N GLY A 126 -3.64 2.06 9.21
CA GLY A 126 -4.10 2.99 8.18
C GLY A 126 -3.50 4.39 8.28
N ASN A 127 -4.03 5.26 7.43
CA ASN A 127 -3.73 6.68 7.47
C ASN A 127 -4.24 7.30 8.78
N GLU A 128 -3.46 8.20 9.39
CA GLU A 128 -3.71 8.86 10.68
C GLU A 128 -3.71 7.91 11.90
N ASP A 129 -3.47 6.61 11.73
CA ASP A 129 -3.19 5.73 12.87
C ASP A 129 -1.79 5.99 13.43
N CYS A 130 -1.57 5.63 14.71
CA CYS A 130 -0.30 5.88 15.37
C CYS A 130 0.68 4.71 15.17
N ILE A 131 1.94 5.03 14.85
CA ILE A 131 3.06 4.09 14.95
C ILE A 131 3.46 4.02 16.42
N ILE A 132 3.37 2.84 17.02
CA ILE A 132 3.73 2.62 18.42
C ILE A 132 5.23 2.33 18.50
N TYR A 133 5.97 3.23 19.16
CA TYR A 133 7.42 3.08 19.41
C TYR A 133 7.62 2.29 20.70
N PRO A 134 8.11 1.04 20.65
CA PRO A 134 8.42 0.29 21.85
C PRO A 134 9.56 0.96 22.66
N SER A 135 9.31 1.27 23.94
CA SER A 135 10.21 2.05 24.81
C SER A 135 11.62 1.42 24.98
N TRP A 136 11.75 0.13 24.74
CA TRP A 136 13.02 -0.61 24.83
C TRP A 136 13.83 -0.65 23.54
N LEU A 137 13.29 -0.18 22.40
CA LEU A 137 14.04 0.01 21.17
C LEU A 137 14.83 1.32 21.21
N THR A 138 16.01 1.31 20.63
CA THR A 138 16.88 2.50 20.58
C THR A 138 16.76 3.25 19.25
N ARG A 139 16.35 2.55 18.18
CA ARG A 139 16.23 3.14 16.85
C ARG A 139 15.12 2.50 16.03
N VAL A 140 14.18 3.33 15.59
CA VAL A 140 13.11 2.99 14.63
C VAL A 140 13.20 3.94 13.45
N ASP A 141 13.28 3.39 12.23
CA ASP A 141 13.36 4.14 10.98
C ASP A 141 12.09 3.90 10.15
N PRO A 142 11.42 4.93 9.62
CA PRO A 142 10.42 4.79 8.57
C PRO A 142 11.08 4.62 7.20
N GLU A 143 10.40 3.91 6.30
CA GLU A 143 10.87 3.58 4.95
C GLU A 143 9.69 3.67 3.96
N VAL A 144 9.64 4.75 3.13
CA VAL A 144 8.61 4.89 2.11
C VAL A 144 8.84 3.93 0.95
N GLU A 145 7.79 3.22 0.54
CA GLU A 145 7.83 2.24 -0.55
C GLU A 145 6.59 2.30 -1.42
N LEU A 146 6.74 2.07 -2.72
CA LEU A 146 5.61 1.80 -3.59
C LEU A 146 5.05 0.42 -3.24
N GLY A 147 3.79 0.37 -2.82
CA GLY A 147 3.03 -0.85 -2.58
C GLY A 147 2.31 -1.31 -3.85
N VAL A 148 2.48 -2.56 -4.24
CA VAL A 148 1.77 -3.20 -5.35
C VAL A 148 0.75 -4.16 -4.78
N ILE A 149 -0.53 -4.00 -5.16
CA ILE A 149 -1.63 -4.87 -4.74
C ILE A 149 -1.95 -5.86 -5.86
N ILE A 150 -1.93 -7.15 -5.53
CA ILE A 150 -2.23 -8.23 -6.47
C ILE A 150 -3.75 -8.34 -6.67
N GLY A 151 -4.18 -8.44 -7.91
CA GLY A 151 -5.60 -8.52 -8.27
C GLY A 151 -6.07 -9.92 -8.69
N LYS A 152 -5.14 -10.81 -9.06
CA LYS A 152 -5.44 -12.16 -9.54
C LYS A 152 -4.44 -13.15 -8.95
N ARG A 153 -4.91 -14.37 -8.68
CA ARG A 153 -4.04 -15.45 -8.23
C ARG A 153 -2.92 -15.71 -9.24
N ALA A 154 -1.67 -15.67 -8.76
CA ALA A 154 -0.47 -15.73 -9.58
C ALA A 154 0.51 -16.81 -9.07
N LYS A 155 0.91 -17.74 -9.96
CA LYS A 155 1.92 -18.77 -9.72
C LYS A 155 2.68 -19.04 -11.00
N ASN A 156 4.02 -19.05 -10.91
CA ASN A 156 4.93 -19.25 -12.06
C ASN A 156 4.64 -18.32 -13.24
N ILE A 157 4.45 -17.02 -12.94
CA ILE A 157 4.09 -16.02 -13.94
C ILE A 157 5.35 -15.57 -14.67
N PRO A 158 5.38 -15.59 -16.01
CA PRO A 158 6.46 -14.99 -16.77
C PRO A 158 6.43 -13.47 -16.64
N GLU A 159 7.63 -12.85 -16.76
CA GLU A 159 7.80 -11.41 -16.52
C GLU A 159 6.89 -10.54 -17.42
N GLU A 160 6.72 -10.95 -18.69
CA GLU A 160 5.92 -10.25 -19.70
C GLU A 160 4.42 -10.20 -19.35
N ARG A 161 3.95 -11.13 -18.49
CA ARG A 161 2.55 -11.21 -18.06
C ARG A 161 2.31 -10.69 -16.65
N ALA A 162 3.37 -10.33 -15.93
CA ALA A 162 3.30 -9.98 -14.51
C ALA A 162 2.33 -8.83 -14.21
N MET A 163 2.31 -7.81 -15.07
CA MET A 163 1.44 -6.63 -14.90
C MET A 163 -0.06 -6.94 -15.09
N ASP A 164 -0.43 -8.06 -15.70
CA ASP A 164 -1.82 -8.51 -15.82
C ASP A 164 -2.42 -8.90 -14.46
N TYR A 165 -1.57 -9.20 -13.47
CA TYR A 165 -1.93 -9.64 -12.13
C TYR A 165 -1.97 -8.51 -11.10
N VAL A 166 -1.54 -7.31 -11.46
CA VAL A 166 -1.60 -6.12 -10.60
C VAL A 166 -3.00 -5.53 -10.62
N LEU A 167 -3.57 -5.27 -9.44
CA LEU A 167 -4.81 -4.53 -9.26
C LEU A 167 -4.54 -3.02 -9.27
N GLY A 168 -3.53 -2.59 -8.55
CA GLY A 168 -3.20 -1.18 -8.39
C GLY A 168 -2.08 -0.95 -7.40
N TYR A 169 -1.96 0.29 -6.96
CA TYR A 169 -0.85 0.78 -6.16
C TYR A 169 -1.32 1.52 -4.93
N THR A 170 -0.48 1.50 -3.90
CA THR A 170 -0.67 2.21 -2.63
C THR A 170 0.69 2.62 -2.08
N ILE A 171 0.72 3.27 -0.94
CA ILE A 171 1.95 3.56 -0.20
C ILE A 171 2.09 2.55 0.93
N VAL A 172 3.31 2.05 1.12
CA VAL A 172 3.73 1.28 2.29
C VAL A 172 4.80 2.07 3.01
N ASN A 173 4.73 2.14 4.34
CA ASN A 173 5.84 2.56 5.17
C ASN A 173 6.39 1.32 5.89
N ASP A 174 7.55 0.82 5.43
CA ASP A 174 8.21 -0.37 5.99
C ASP A 174 8.99 -0.02 7.27
N VAL A 175 8.26 0.36 8.31
CA VAL A 175 8.84 0.75 9.60
C VAL A 175 9.72 -0.37 10.15
N THR A 176 10.90 0.00 10.62
CA THR A 176 12.00 -0.91 10.95
C THR A 176 12.58 -0.63 12.33
N ALA A 177 12.61 -1.63 13.22
CA ALA A 177 13.43 -1.63 14.41
C ALA A 177 14.91 -1.83 13.99
N ARG A 178 15.62 -0.74 13.73
CA ARG A 178 16.91 -0.77 13.02
C ARG A 178 18.05 -1.38 13.85
N ASP A 179 18.08 -1.14 15.12
CA ASP A 179 19.02 -1.75 16.05
C ASP A 179 18.87 -3.28 16.06
N MET A 180 17.63 -3.77 16.20
CA MET A 180 17.31 -5.20 16.15
C MET A 180 17.65 -5.81 14.78
N GLN A 181 17.36 -5.11 13.69
CA GLN A 181 17.71 -5.60 12.34
C GLN A 181 19.23 -5.74 12.19
N THR A 182 19.99 -4.78 12.72
CA THR A 182 21.46 -4.82 12.68
C THR A 182 22.01 -5.98 13.49
N GLU A 183 21.46 -6.23 14.68
CA GLU A 183 21.78 -7.39 15.50
C GLU A 183 21.47 -8.70 14.76
N ASP A 184 20.25 -8.84 14.22
CA ASP A 184 19.84 -10.03 13.48
C ASP A 184 20.76 -10.33 12.30
N LEU A 185 21.11 -9.30 11.52
CA LEU A 185 22.04 -9.45 10.40
C LEU A 185 23.44 -9.92 10.83
N SER A 186 23.93 -9.47 12.00
CA SER A 186 25.25 -9.83 12.51
C SER A 186 25.39 -11.32 12.86
N ILE A 187 24.25 -11.98 13.15
CA ILE A 187 24.16 -13.40 13.52
C ILE A 187 23.37 -14.24 12.50
N ALA A 188 23.19 -13.69 11.29
CA ALA A 188 22.47 -14.34 10.17
C ALA A 188 21.01 -14.74 10.48
N ASN A 189 20.34 -14.01 11.36
CA ASN A 189 18.90 -14.17 11.60
C ASN A 189 18.05 -13.48 10.52
N PRO A 190 16.82 -13.93 10.29
CA PRO A 190 15.90 -13.29 9.34
C PRO A 190 15.38 -11.94 9.86
N TRP A 191 15.05 -11.02 8.96
CA TRP A 191 14.54 -9.67 9.28
C TRP A 191 13.11 -9.64 9.82
N PHE A 192 12.43 -10.76 9.94
CA PHE A 192 11.00 -10.81 10.22
C PHE A 192 10.60 -10.07 11.50
N ARG A 193 11.31 -10.31 12.64
CA ARG A 193 10.94 -9.70 13.91
C ARG A 193 11.15 -8.19 13.94
N SER A 194 12.22 -7.69 13.32
CA SER A 194 12.54 -6.25 13.27
C SER A 194 11.63 -5.44 12.36
N LYS A 195 10.89 -6.12 11.50
CA LYS A 195 9.97 -5.56 10.48
C LYS A 195 8.49 -5.78 10.80
N SER A 196 8.15 -6.52 11.88
CA SER A 196 6.80 -7.07 12.10
C SER A 196 6.18 -6.71 13.45
N PHE A 197 6.68 -5.69 14.15
CA PHE A 197 5.96 -5.14 15.30
C PHE A 197 4.56 -4.68 14.87
N ASP A 198 3.60 -4.81 15.76
CA ASP A 198 2.30 -4.19 15.55
C ASP A 198 2.50 -2.70 15.23
N THR A 199 1.73 -2.19 14.27
CA THR A 199 1.81 -0.83 13.74
C THR A 199 3.00 -0.50 12.82
N PHE A 200 3.90 -1.45 12.55
CA PHE A 200 5.10 -1.20 11.72
C PHE A 200 4.86 -1.35 10.21
N CYS A 201 3.60 -1.40 9.76
CA CYS A 201 3.24 -1.40 8.34
C CYS A 201 2.10 -0.41 8.05
N PRO A 202 2.31 0.91 8.21
CA PRO A 202 1.37 1.88 7.68
C PRO A 202 1.13 1.64 6.18
N LEU A 203 -0.16 1.59 5.78
CA LEU A 203 -0.60 1.23 4.44
C LEU A 203 -1.73 2.16 3.98
N GLY A 204 -1.59 2.78 2.82
CA GLY A 204 -2.63 3.67 2.29
C GLY A 204 -2.11 4.95 1.63
N PRO A 205 -2.86 6.04 1.66
CA PRO A 205 -4.25 6.16 2.10
C PRO A 205 -5.25 5.55 1.11
N TYR A 206 -4.86 5.37 -0.16
CA TYR A 206 -5.71 4.93 -1.26
C TYR A 206 -5.19 3.66 -1.91
N LEU A 207 -6.10 2.87 -2.50
CA LEU A 207 -5.80 2.01 -3.63
C LEU A 207 -6.04 2.81 -4.91
N VAL A 208 -5.01 3.04 -5.70
CA VAL A 208 -5.12 3.60 -7.04
C VAL A 208 -5.07 2.47 -8.06
N LEU A 209 -6.16 2.24 -8.80
CA LEU A 209 -6.19 1.19 -9.80
C LEU A 209 -5.11 1.42 -10.86
N LYS A 210 -4.48 0.37 -11.36
CA LYS A 210 -3.30 0.44 -12.23
C LYS A 210 -3.51 1.24 -13.50
N GLU A 211 -4.74 1.24 -14.05
CA GLU A 211 -5.12 1.98 -15.25
C GLU A 211 -5.05 3.51 -15.08
N TYR A 212 -5.01 3.98 -13.82
CA TYR A 212 -4.94 5.41 -13.47
C TYR A 212 -3.54 5.87 -13.03
N ILE A 213 -2.54 4.98 -13.12
CA ILE A 213 -1.11 5.30 -12.98
C ILE A 213 -0.45 5.07 -14.34
N LYS A 214 0.04 6.14 -14.95
CA LYS A 214 0.58 6.10 -16.32
C LYS A 214 1.80 5.18 -16.42
N ASP A 215 2.74 5.32 -15.50
CA ASP A 215 3.94 4.49 -15.41
C ASP A 215 4.36 4.32 -13.94
N PRO A 216 4.16 3.15 -13.35
CA PRO A 216 4.55 2.90 -11.96
C PRO A 216 6.07 2.89 -11.73
N HIS A 217 6.85 2.86 -12.82
CA HIS A 217 8.31 2.93 -12.78
C HIS A 217 8.86 4.34 -13.06
N ASN A 218 8.02 5.37 -12.94
CA ASN A 218 8.42 6.76 -13.02
C ASN A 218 7.53 7.66 -12.15
N LEU A 219 7.50 7.38 -10.84
CA LEU A 219 6.78 8.15 -9.84
C LEU A 219 7.78 8.74 -8.87
N ASP A 220 7.62 10.01 -8.54
CA ASP A 220 8.37 10.62 -7.45
C ASP A 220 7.92 10.03 -6.12
N ILE A 221 8.89 9.72 -5.25
CA ILE A 221 8.70 9.11 -3.94
C ILE A 221 9.46 9.91 -2.89
N GLU A 222 8.77 10.29 -1.82
CA GLU A 222 9.33 11.16 -0.78
C GLU A 222 8.84 10.74 0.62
N LEU A 223 9.70 10.86 1.63
CA LEU A 223 9.33 10.74 3.03
C LEU A 223 9.81 11.96 3.79
N ARG A 224 8.92 12.54 4.57
CA ARG A 224 9.18 13.66 5.48
C ARG A 224 8.96 13.22 6.92
N VAL A 225 9.78 13.78 7.82
CA VAL A 225 9.57 13.70 9.27
C VAL A 225 9.47 15.14 9.78
N ASN A 226 8.34 15.51 10.39
CA ASN A 226 8.03 16.87 10.84
C ASN A 226 8.22 17.93 9.73
N GLY A 227 7.79 17.59 8.50
CA GLY A 227 7.93 18.44 7.32
C GLY A 227 9.34 18.48 6.70
N VAL A 228 10.34 17.81 7.32
CA VAL A 228 11.72 17.78 6.80
C VAL A 228 11.90 16.53 5.93
N ILE A 229 12.29 16.71 4.68
CA ILE A 229 12.57 15.62 3.74
C ILE A 229 13.72 14.76 4.27
N ARG A 230 13.48 13.46 4.38
CA ARG A 230 14.47 12.42 4.74
C ARG A 230 14.82 11.54 3.56
N GLN A 231 13.81 11.05 2.86
CA GLN A 231 13.99 10.25 1.64
C GLN A 231 13.38 11.00 0.46
N LYS A 232 14.05 10.99 -0.68
CA LYS A 232 13.54 11.53 -1.94
C LYS A 232 14.21 10.84 -3.11
N ASP A 233 13.40 10.25 -3.99
CA ASP A 233 13.87 9.54 -5.17
C ASP A 233 12.73 9.42 -6.20
N ASN A 234 12.92 8.56 -7.20
CA ASN A 234 11.91 8.20 -8.19
C ASN A 234 11.94 6.68 -8.42
N THR A 235 10.78 6.07 -8.59
CA THR A 235 10.65 4.62 -8.79
C THR A 235 11.38 4.08 -10.04
N LYS A 236 11.85 4.95 -10.95
CA LYS A 236 12.71 4.55 -12.06
C LYS A 236 14.06 3.98 -11.62
N ASN A 237 14.48 4.29 -10.38
CA ASN A 237 15.74 3.85 -9.78
C ASN A 237 15.63 2.51 -9.04
N LEU A 238 14.47 1.83 -9.10
CA LEU A 238 14.32 0.45 -8.65
C LEU A 238 15.29 -0.47 -9.42
N ILE A 239 16.11 -1.23 -8.69
CA ILE A 239 17.04 -2.21 -9.27
C ILE A 239 16.24 -3.32 -9.98
N PHE A 240 15.25 -3.87 -9.30
CA PHE A 240 14.31 -4.83 -9.87
C PHE A 240 12.95 -4.16 -10.04
N ARG A 241 12.48 -4.10 -11.28
CA ARG A 241 11.16 -3.55 -11.62
C ARG A 241 10.04 -4.51 -11.25
N ILE A 242 8.82 -4.00 -11.11
CA ILE A 242 7.63 -4.74 -10.67
C ILE A 242 7.43 -6.07 -11.43
N PRO A 243 7.53 -6.14 -12.78
CA PRO A 243 7.39 -7.39 -13.50
C PRO A 243 8.39 -8.47 -13.05
N LYS A 244 9.66 -8.08 -12.88
CA LYS A 244 10.71 -8.98 -12.39
C LYS A 244 10.45 -9.47 -10.98
N ILE A 245 9.99 -8.59 -10.10
CA ILE A 245 9.66 -8.90 -8.70
C ILE A 245 8.54 -9.95 -8.67
N ILE A 246 7.42 -9.70 -9.36
CA ILE A 246 6.28 -10.62 -9.40
C ILE A 246 6.69 -11.97 -10.00
N ALA A 247 7.39 -11.98 -11.14
CA ALA A 247 7.87 -13.20 -11.76
C ALA A 247 8.76 -14.00 -10.80
N PHE A 248 9.68 -13.33 -10.10
CA PHE A 248 10.59 -13.97 -9.15
C PHE A 248 9.83 -14.54 -7.94
N ILE A 249 8.96 -13.77 -7.28
CA ILE A 249 8.19 -14.22 -6.12
C ILE A 249 7.30 -15.43 -6.50
N THR A 250 6.63 -15.35 -7.65
CA THR A 250 5.69 -16.41 -8.07
C THR A 250 6.36 -17.74 -8.43
N ARG A 251 7.66 -17.78 -8.64
CA ARG A 251 8.42 -19.06 -8.73
C ARG A 251 8.47 -19.78 -7.37
N HIS A 252 8.54 -19.02 -6.28
CA HIS A 252 8.69 -19.56 -4.93
C HIS A 252 7.34 -19.84 -4.28
N MET A 253 6.38 -18.93 -4.38
CA MET A 253 5.07 -19.04 -3.72
C MET A 253 3.94 -18.51 -4.60
N THR A 254 2.70 -18.88 -4.27
CA THR A 254 1.51 -18.31 -4.90
C THR A 254 1.23 -16.95 -4.29
N LEU A 255 0.92 -15.96 -5.12
CA LEU A 255 0.31 -14.70 -4.71
C LEU A 255 -1.20 -14.82 -4.89
N GLU A 256 -1.95 -14.38 -3.89
CA GLU A 256 -3.42 -14.36 -3.90
C GLU A 256 -3.93 -12.92 -4.13
N PRO A 257 -5.16 -12.75 -4.62
CA PRO A 257 -5.78 -11.42 -4.71
C PRO A 257 -5.77 -10.72 -3.35
N GLY A 258 -5.36 -9.45 -3.33
CA GLY A 258 -5.20 -8.66 -2.10
C GLY A 258 -3.82 -8.76 -1.44
N ASP A 259 -2.94 -9.69 -1.87
CA ASP A 259 -1.56 -9.72 -1.38
C ASP A 259 -0.82 -8.43 -1.76
N ILE A 260 0.10 -8.02 -0.89
CA ILE A 260 0.85 -6.78 -1.00
C ILE A 260 2.31 -7.07 -1.26
N ILE A 261 2.90 -6.35 -2.23
CA ILE A 261 4.34 -6.32 -2.45
C ILE A 261 4.82 -4.90 -2.18
N ALA A 262 5.68 -4.71 -1.17
CA ALA A 262 6.42 -3.49 -0.93
C ALA A 262 7.74 -3.54 -1.73
N THR A 263 7.99 -2.53 -2.58
CA THR A 263 8.99 -2.65 -3.66
C THR A 263 10.40 -2.23 -3.26
N GLY A 264 10.61 -1.86 -2.00
CA GLY A 264 11.88 -1.35 -1.48
C GLY A 264 11.88 0.17 -1.36
N THR A 265 12.73 0.67 -0.47
CA THR A 265 12.84 2.08 -0.08
C THR A 265 14.09 2.72 -0.66
N PRO A 266 14.07 4.04 -0.98
CA PRO A 266 15.27 4.79 -1.34
C PRO A 266 16.19 5.10 -0.14
N SER A 267 17.36 5.67 -0.40
CA SER A 267 18.27 6.17 0.64
C SER A 267 17.69 7.33 1.44
N GLY A 268 18.31 7.63 2.59
CA GLY A 268 17.89 8.69 3.51
C GLY A 268 17.16 8.17 4.74
N ILE A 269 17.37 6.88 5.10
CA ILE A 269 16.82 6.33 6.34
C ILE A 269 17.29 7.14 7.54
N ALA A 270 16.36 7.54 8.41
CA ALA A 270 16.65 8.34 9.57
C ALA A 270 15.70 7.98 10.73
N PRO A 271 16.19 8.01 11.99
CA PRO A 271 15.36 7.62 13.11
C PRO A 271 14.23 8.60 13.38
N VAL A 272 13.11 8.06 13.87
CA VAL A 272 11.99 8.81 14.44
C VAL A 272 11.94 8.63 15.95
N ARG A 273 11.18 9.50 16.63
CA ARG A 273 10.94 9.49 18.08
C ARG A 273 9.45 9.68 18.37
N PRO A 274 8.95 9.29 19.55
CA PRO A 274 7.62 9.65 20.00
C PRO A 274 7.38 11.17 19.88
N GLY A 275 6.22 11.54 19.32
CA GLY A 275 5.84 12.91 18.97
C GLY A 275 6.11 13.30 17.51
N ASP A 276 6.93 12.56 16.77
CA ASP A 276 7.18 12.84 15.36
C ASP A 276 5.99 12.52 14.47
N VAL A 277 5.85 13.27 13.39
CA VAL A 277 4.88 13.05 12.31
C VAL A 277 5.63 12.59 11.08
N VAL A 278 5.27 11.42 10.58
CA VAL A 278 5.83 10.81 9.36
C VAL A 278 4.83 10.94 8.23
N GLU A 279 5.28 11.48 7.10
CA GLU A 279 4.50 11.64 5.87
C GLU A 279 5.25 10.94 4.73
N ALA A 280 4.65 9.89 4.18
CA ALA A 280 5.13 9.17 3.01
C ALA A 280 4.29 9.57 1.80
N GLU A 281 4.90 10.11 0.76
CA GLU A 281 4.22 10.61 -0.44
C GLU A 281 4.72 9.90 -1.69
N ILE A 282 3.78 9.52 -2.55
CA ILE A 282 4.08 9.01 -3.89
C ILE A 282 3.20 9.72 -4.91
N GLU A 283 3.83 10.21 -5.97
CA GLU A 283 3.17 10.89 -7.08
C GLU A 283 1.98 10.09 -7.61
N GLY A 284 0.84 10.76 -7.81
CA GLY A 284 -0.40 10.14 -8.30
C GLY A 284 -1.17 9.31 -7.27
N ILE A 285 -0.52 8.90 -6.17
CA ILE A 285 -1.18 8.13 -5.10
C ILE A 285 -1.69 9.08 -4.02
N GLY A 286 -0.82 9.78 -3.31
CA GLY A 286 -1.19 10.70 -2.24
C GLY A 286 -0.16 10.73 -1.12
N VAL A 287 -0.62 11.07 0.09
CA VAL A 287 0.21 11.16 1.30
C VAL A 287 -0.36 10.22 2.37
N LEU A 288 0.46 9.32 2.86
CA LEU A 288 0.20 8.47 4.02
C LEU A 288 0.85 9.14 5.24
N ARG A 289 0.03 9.51 6.21
CA ARG A 289 0.47 10.26 7.39
C ARG A 289 0.22 9.48 8.67
N ASN A 290 1.23 9.42 9.54
CA ASN A 290 1.15 8.72 10.81
C ASN A 290 1.93 9.49 11.89
N THR A 291 1.40 9.51 13.11
CA THR A 291 2.10 10.08 14.28
C THR A 291 2.78 8.94 15.04
N VAL A 292 3.99 9.17 15.51
CA VAL A 292 4.73 8.23 16.36
C VAL A 292 4.37 8.49 17.82
N ILE A 293 4.00 7.46 18.56
CA ILE A 293 3.71 7.54 20.00
C ILE A 293 4.53 6.50 20.77
N GLU A 294 4.79 6.76 22.03
CA GLU A 294 5.43 5.78 22.93
C GLU A 294 4.38 4.77 23.43
N ASN A 295 4.83 3.52 23.64
CA ASN A 295 3.99 2.46 24.21
C ASN A 295 3.94 2.57 25.74
#